data_52d9176935a611da90061eb9e960d1c2
#
_entry.id   52d9176935a611da90061eb9e960d1c2
#
_cell.length_a   1.000
_cell.length_b   1.000
_cell.length_c   1.000
_cell.angle_alpha   90.00
_cell.angle_beta   90.00
_cell.angle_gamma   90.00
#
_symmetry.space_group_name_H-M   'P 1'
#
loop_
_entity.id
_entity.type
_entity.pdbx_description
1 polymer ?
#
loop_
_entity_poly.entity_id
_entity_poly.type
_entity_poly.pdbx_seq_one_letter_code
_entity_poly.pdbx_strand_id
1 'polypeptide(L)'
;IVFRSISITKRICLYVFLAFGIFIIMGGFSFFMMDRIIDSGTSLAKQELLDSQRARIKDVTHASATGIAKFTADLPEDAQLRIITDYVEKSRFEDDKSGYFYVYRGTVCVAHPVQKSLIGKDLGATTDKNGVRYVAELDRLATHGGGFVDFIFPKPGKGDVLKLGYAEGIPGTPFWIGTGVYIDNVNSAEELLHSAMNTLLRDSLRLFTLIFATILLVGCVPVS
;
A
#
# COMPACT_ATOMS: atom_id res chain seq x y z
N ILE A 1 6.92 29.63 54.30
CA ILE A 1 6.76 30.98 54.95
C ILE A 1 6.69 32.11 53.92
N VAL A 2 7.22 31.94 52.70
CA VAL A 2 7.26 33.00 51.65
C VAL A 2 5.90 33.35 51.07
N PHE A 3 4.92 32.45 51.09
CA PHE A 3 3.60 32.66 50.47
C PHE A 3 2.62 33.56 51.26
N ARG A 4 2.94 33.94 52.49
CA ARG A 4 2.00 34.68 53.36
C ARG A 4 1.99 36.20 53.15
N SER A 5 2.97 36.73 52.38
CA SER A 5 3.10 38.19 52.12
C SER A 5 2.60 38.66 50.77
N ILE A 6 2.11 37.75 49.93
CA ILE A 6 1.66 38.08 48.57
C ILE A 6 0.16 38.37 48.59
N SER A 7 -0.25 39.48 47.97
CA SER A 7 -1.66 39.88 47.86
C SER A 7 -2.49 38.77 47.14
N ILE A 8 -3.76 38.65 47.51
CA ILE A 8 -4.67 37.64 46.97
C ILE A 8 -4.69 37.68 45.43
N THR A 9 -4.72 38.89 44.84
CA THR A 9 -4.67 39.10 43.41
C THR A 9 -3.41 38.51 42.75
N LYS A 10 -2.24 38.70 43.37
CA LYS A 10 -0.98 38.15 42.86
C LYS A 10 -0.94 36.61 42.93
N ARG A 11 -1.58 36.02 43.95
CA ARG A 11 -1.70 34.54 44.03
C ARG A 11 -2.60 33.98 42.95
N ILE A 12 -3.73 34.64 42.68
CA ILE A 12 -4.64 34.24 41.59
C ILE A 12 -3.92 34.32 40.24
N CYS A 13 -3.21 35.45 39.98
CA CYS A 13 -2.42 35.56 38.74
C CYS A 13 -1.37 34.44 38.61
N LEU A 14 -0.67 34.12 39.69
CA LEU A 14 0.33 33.04 39.71
C LEU A 14 -0.30 31.69 39.36
N TYR A 15 -1.45 31.35 39.94
CA TYR A 15 -2.14 30.08 39.64
C TYR A 15 -2.64 30.05 38.20
N VAL A 16 -3.14 31.15 37.63
CA VAL A 16 -3.54 31.25 36.23
C VAL A 16 -2.34 31.03 35.29
N PHE A 17 -1.18 31.66 35.59
CA PHE A 17 0.04 31.46 34.81
C PHE A 17 0.54 30.01 34.89
N LEU A 18 0.48 29.40 36.05
CA LEU A 18 0.92 28.03 36.27
C LEU A 18 0.00 27.01 35.52
N ALA A 19 -1.31 27.24 35.61
CA ALA A 19 -2.31 26.47 34.84
C ALA A 19 -2.10 26.62 33.35
N PHE A 20 -1.78 27.83 32.87
CA PHE A 20 -1.46 28.13 31.48
C PHE A 20 -0.22 27.37 31.00
N GLY A 21 0.86 27.35 31.80
CA GLY A 21 2.09 26.61 31.53
C GLY A 21 1.83 25.11 31.42
N ILE A 22 1.09 24.54 32.36
CA ILE A 22 0.70 23.12 32.34
C ILE A 22 -0.12 22.80 31.07
N PHE A 23 -1.06 23.67 30.72
CA PHE A 23 -1.91 23.49 29.53
C PHE A 23 -1.08 23.48 28.23
N ILE A 24 -0.10 24.38 28.09
CA ILE A 24 0.80 24.42 26.92
C ILE A 24 1.63 23.13 26.86
N ILE A 25 2.18 22.68 27.99
CA ILE A 25 2.98 21.45 28.05
C ILE A 25 2.13 20.24 27.67
N MET A 26 0.93 20.12 28.23
CA MET A 26 0.01 19.02 27.90
C MET A 26 -0.43 19.06 26.45
N GLY A 27 -0.75 20.24 25.90
CA GLY A 27 -1.11 20.41 24.50
C GLY A 27 0.02 20.02 23.55
N GLY A 28 1.25 20.51 23.84
CA GLY A 28 2.44 20.15 23.07
C GLY A 28 2.76 18.66 23.13
N PHE A 29 2.63 18.05 24.31
CA PHE A 29 2.83 16.61 24.49
C PHE A 29 1.76 15.80 23.73
N SER A 30 0.49 16.21 23.83
CA SER A 30 -0.60 15.56 23.08
C SER A 30 -0.40 15.64 21.59
N PHE A 31 0.05 16.79 21.07
CA PHE A 31 0.36 16.95 19.66
C PHE A 31 1.48 16.02 19.20
N PHE A 32 2.59 15.98 19.96
CA PHE A 32 3.73 15.12 19.66
C PHE A 32 3.37 13.63 19.67
N MET A 33 2.55 13.21 20.64
CA MET A 33 2.09 11.81 20.72
C MET A 33 1.15 11.47 19.58
N MET A 34 0.27 12.38 19.18
CA MET A 34 -0.67 12.18 18.10
C MET A 34 0.03 12.05 16.74
N ASP A 35 1.02 12.89 16.47
CA ASP A 35 1.84 12.80 15.25
C ASP A 35 2.50 11.42 15.14
N ARG A 36 3.10 10.94 16.20
CA ARG A 36 3.66 9.58 16.25
C ARG A 36 2.64 8.46 16.04
N ILE A 37 1.43 8.62 16.60
CA ILE A 37 0.35 7.64 16.44
C ILE A 37 -0.11 7.61 14.97
N ILE A 38 -0.21 8.76 14.33
CA ILE A 38 -0.59 8.85 12.91
C ILE A 38 0.46 8.16 12.03
N ASP A 39 1.73 8.49 12.18
CA ASP A 39 2.81 7.90 11.40
C ASP A 39 2.87 6.37 11.58
N SER A 40 2.76 5.90 12.81
CA SER A 40 2.76 4.47 13.11
C SER A 40 1.51 3.77 12.56
N GLY A 41 0.34 4.40 12.70
CA GLY A 41 -0.93 3.86 12.23
C GLY A 41 -1.01 3.78 10.69
N THR A 42 -0.55 4.81 9.99
CA THR A 42 -0.52 4.82 8.53
C THR A 42 0.50 3.81 7.97
N SER A 43 1.67 3.69 8.60
CA SER A 43 2.67 2.69 8.25
C SER A 43 2.14 1.26 8.41
N LEU A 44 1.47 0.97 9.53
CA LEU A 44 0.85 -0.33 9.79
C LEU A 44 -0.26 -0.64 8.78
N ALA A 45 -1.12 0.33 8.49
CA ALA A 45 -2.20 0.18 7.51
C ALA A 45 -1.65 -0.09 6.10
N LYS A 46 -0.55 0.57 5.71
CA LYS A 46 0.14 0.30 4.45
C LYS A 46 0.68 -1.12 4.38
N GLN A 47 1.34 -1.57 5.44
CA GLN A 47 1.87 -2.94 5.51
C GLN A 47 0.76 -3.97 5.39
N GLU A 48 -0.32 -3.82 6.14
CA GLU A 48 -1.49 -4.70 6.08
C GLU A 48 -2.11 -4.73 4.68
N LEU A 49 -2.22 -3.57 4.02
CA LEU A 49 -2.72 -3.48 2.66
C LEU A 49 -1.80 -4.20 1.66
N LEU A 50 -0.48 -4.06 1.79
CA LEU A 50 0.49 -4.77 0.95
C LEU A 50 0.42 -6.28 1.18
N ASP A 51 0.31 -6.73 2.43
CA ASP A 51 0.21 -8.15 2.76
C ASP A 51 -1.11 -8.76 2.25
N SER A 52 -2.21 -7.99 2.33
CA SER A 52 -3.49 -8.35 1.72
C SER A 52 -3.37 -8.49 0.20
N GLN A 53 -2.69 -7.55 -0.48
CA GLN A 53 -2.46 -7.64 -1.93
C GLN A 53 -1.57 -8.84 -2.30
N ARG A 54 -0.54 -9.14 -1.50
CA ARG A 54 0.28 -10.35 -1.69
C ARG A 54 -0.56 -11.62 -1.61
N ALA A 55 -1.34 -11.76 -0.55
CA ALA A 55 -2.23 -12.91 -0.39
C ALA A 55 -3.17 -13.05 -1.58
N ARG A 56 -3.82 -11.96 -1.97
CA ARG A 56 -4.78 -11.93 -3.08
C ARG A 56 -4.18 -12.34 -4.42
N ILE A 57 -3.02 -11.76 -4.84
CA ILE A 57 -2.41 -12.12 -6.12
C ILE A 57 -1.86 -13.54 -6.12
N LYS A 58 -1.39 -14.04 -4.98
CA LYS A 58 -1.01 -15.43 -4.81
C LYS A 58 -2.22 -16.35 -5.00
N ASP A 59 -3.30 -16.11 -4.28
CA ASP A 59 -4.49 -16.97 -4.29
C ASP A 59 -5.16 -17.00 -5.67
N VAL A 60 -5.28 -15.85 -6.35
CA VAL A 60 -5.87 -15.79 -7.68
C VAL A 60 -4.98 -16.45 -8.73
N THR A 61 -3.65 -16.36 -8.60
CA THR A 61 -2.70 -17.04 -9.48
C THR A 61 -2.76 -18.54 -9.26
N HIS A 62 -2.75 -18.99 -8.00
CA HIS A 62 -2.85 -20.40 -7.66
C HIS A 62 -4.16 -21.04 -8.15
N ALA A 63 -5.28 -20.37 -7.93
CA ALA A 63 -6.58 -20.81 -8.45
C ALA A 63 -6.59 -20.93 -9.98
N SER A 64 -5.97 -19.94 -10.67
CA SER A 64 -5.86 -19.94 -12.12
C SER A 64 -4.93 -21.04 -12.63
N ALA A 65 -3.74 -21.19 -12.05
CA ALA A 65 -2.79 -22.25 -12.42
C ALA A 65 -3.41 -23.65 -12.27
N THR A 66 -4.04 -23.90 -11.11
CA THR A 66 -4.70 -25.17 -10.81
C THR A 66 -5.92 -25.42 -11.71
N GLY A 67 -6.70 -24.35 -11.97
CA GLY A 67 -7.85 -24.43 -12.90
C GLY A 67 -7.40 -24.76 -14.31
N ILE A 68 -6.42 -24.05 -14.85
CA ILE A 68 -5.85 -24.29 -16.18
C ILE A 68 -5.30 -25.72 -16.28
N ALA A 69 -4.55 -26.17 -15.27
CA ALA A 69 -3.98 -27.50 -15.23
C ALA A 69 -5.02 -28.62 -15.46
N LYS A 70 -6.23 -28.47 -14.87
CA LYS A 70 -7.33 -29.43 -15.05
C LYS A 70 -7.86 -29.50 -16.50
N PHE A 71 -7.82 -28.39 -17.22
CA PHE A 71 -8.29 -28.32 -18.60
C PHE A 71 -7.18 -28.65 -19.63
N THR A 72 -5.93 -28.66 -19.19
CA THR A 72 -4.77 -28.90 -20.05
C THR A 72 -4.11 -30.26 -19.81
N ALA A 73 -4.57 -31.01 -18.80
CA ALA A 73 -4.07 -32.33 -18.50
C ALA A 73 -4.10 -33.22 -19.75
N ASP A 74 -3.01 -33.93 -19.98
CA ASP A 74 -2.86 -34.91 -21.07
C ASP A 74 -3.02 -34.34 -22.50
N LEU A 75 -3.08 -33.00 -22.66
CA LEU A 75 -3.13 -32.38 -23.97
C LEU A 75 -1.71 -32.13 -24.51
N PRO A 76 -1.51 -32.18 -25.85
CA PRO A 76 -0.24 -31.76 -26.44
C PRO A 76 0.00 -30.26 -26.21
N GLU A 77 1.28 -29.85 -26.15
CA GLU A 77 1.71 -28.51 -25.75
C GLU A 77 1.02 -27.39 -26.55
N ASP A 78 0.81 -27.60 -27.86
CA ASP A 78 0.14 -26.61 -28.72
C ASP A 78 -1.34 -26.41 -28.34
N ALA A 79 -2.03 -27.46 -27.90
CA ALA A 79 -3.39 -27.37 -27.38
C ALA A 79 -3.45 -26.72 -26.01
N GLN A 80 -2.51 -27.05 -25.13
CA GLN A 80 -2.35 -26.37 -23.86
C GLN A 80 -2.18 -24.86 -24.03
N LEU A 81 -1.28 -24.45 -24.94
CA LEU A 81 -0.99 -23.04 -25.19
C LEU A 81 -2.22 -22.28 -25.71
N ARG A 82 -3.04 -22.91 -26.58
CA ARG A 82 -4.31 -22.29 -27.06
C ARG A 82 -5.27 -22.01 -25.91
N ILE A 83 -5.48 -22.97 -25.01
CA ILE A 83 -6.38 -22.83 -23.86
C ILE A 83 -5.84 -21.74 -22.92
N ILE A 84 -4.56 -21.78 -22.63
CA ILE A 84 -3.88 -20.80 -21.78
C ILE A 84 -4.02 -19.38 -22.36
N THR A 85 -3.77 -19.22 -23.65
CA THR A 85 -3.87 -17.92 -24.32
C THR A 85 -5.30 -17.38 -24.26
N ASP A 86 -6.31 -18.20 -24.56
CA ASP A 86 -7.72 -17.80 -24.50
C ASP A 86 -8.14 -17.39 -23.08
N TYR A 87 -7.70 -18.14 -22.07
CA TYR A 87 -7.93 -17.79 -20.66
C TYR A 87 -7.33 -16.44 -20.31
N VAL A 88 -6.07 -16.21 -20.63
CA VAL A 88 -5.33 -14.98 -20.30
C VAL A 88 -5.96 -13.75 -21.00
N GLU A 89 -6.40 -13.90 -22.24
CA GLU A 89 -7.05 -12.80 -22.99
C GLU A 89 -8.35 -12.34 -22.36
N LYS A 90 -9.13 -13.29 -21.83
CA LYS A 90 -10.46 -13.03 -21.29
C LYS A 90 -10.45 -12.68 -19.81
N SER A 91 -9.36 -12.97 -19.13
CA SER A 91 -9.24 -12.76 -17.68
C SER A 91 -8.76 -11.36 -17.35
N ARG A 92 -9.63 -10.57 -16.73
CA ARG A 92 -9.32 -9.28 -16.16
C ARG A 92 -9.92 -9.20 -14.77
N PHE A 93 -9.20 -8.59 -13.86
CA PHE A 93 -9.64 -8.34 -12.51
C PHE A 93 -9.19 -6.94 -12.08
N GLU A 94 -9.45 -6.51 -10.85
CA GLU A 94 -9.45 -5.14 -10.35
C GLU A 94 -10.57 -4.28 -10.94
N ASP A 95 -11.04 -3.31 -10.19
CA ASP A 95 -12.14 -2.43 -10.60
C ASP A 95 -11.80 -1.60 -11.83
N ASP A 96 -10.53 -1.20 -11.95
CA ASP A 96 -9.97 -0.47 -13.10
C ASP A 96 -9.52 -1.39 -14.24
N LYS A 97 -9.74 -2.72 -14.13
CA LYS A 97 -9.31 -3.75 -15.08
C LYS A 97 -7.79 -3.79 -15.33
N SER A 98 -7.00 -3.23 -14.40
CA SER A 98 -5.54 -3.26 -14.49
C SER A 98 -4.93 -4.62 -14.12
N GLY A 99 -5.70 -5.48 -13.46
CA GLY A 99 -5.31 -6.84 -13.15
C GLY A 99 -5.41 -7.76 -14.36
N TYR A 100 -4.35 -8.48 -14.67
CA TYR A 100 -4.27 -9.44 -15.77
C TYR A 100 -3.21 -10.50 -15.49
N PHE A 101 -3.34 -11.64 -16.17
CA PHE A 101 -2.31 -12.69 -16.15
C PHE A 101 -1.39 -12.58 -17.35
N TYR A 102 -0.18 -13.06 -17.19
CA TYR A 102 0.79 -13.29 -18.26
C TYR A 102 1.39 -14.69 -18.09
N VAL A 103 1.79 -15.31 -19.19
CA VAL A 103 2.32 -16.66 -19.19
C VAL A 103 3.60 -16.73 -20.00
N TYR A 104 4.55 -17.49 -19.46
CA TYR A 104 5.87 -17.69 -20.04
C TYR A 104 6.22 -19.18 -20.09
N ARG A 105 7.14 -19.49 -20.99
CA ARG A 105 7.88 -20.76 -21.01
C ARG A 105 9.34 -20.44 -20.75
N GLY A 106 9.87 -20.79 -19.59
CA GLY A 106 11.13 -20.22 -19.14
C GLY A 106 11.05 -18.69 -19.15
N THR A 107 11.95 -18.03 -19.86
CA THR A 107 11.95 -16.58 -20.01
C THR A 107 11.27 -16.05 -21.29
N VAL A 108 10.72 -16.95 -22.12
CA VAL A 108 10.01 -16.58 -23.35
C VAL A 108 8.54 -16.30 -23.06
N CYS A 109 8.08 -15.09 -23.38
CA CYS A 109 6.68 -14.71 -23.24
C CYS A 109 5.80 -15.46 -24.23
N VAL A 110 4.79 -16.22 -23.78
CA VAL A 110 3.87 -16.95 -24.65
C VAL A 110 2.46 -16.35 -24.68
N ALA A 111 2.04 -15.66 -23.60
CA ALA A 111 0.77 -14.95 -23.58
C ALA A 111 0.86 -13.70 -22.70
N HIS A 112 0.46 -12.55 -23.25
CA HIS A 112 0.41 -11.28 -22.54
C HIS A 112 -0.71 -10.40 -23.10
N PRO A 113 -1.79 -10.15 -22.35
CA PRO A 113 -3.01 -9.54 -22.93
C PRO A 113 -2.88 -8.04 -23.14
N VAL A 114 -1.98 -7.36 -22.45
CA VAL A 114 -1.78 -5.90 -22.52
C VAL A 114 -0.64 -5.54 -23.46
N GLN A 115 0.51 -6.23 -23.36
CA GLN A 115 1.69 -5.94 -24.19
C GLN A 115 1.94 -7.09 -25.18
N LYS A 116 1.15 -7.15 -26.22
CA LYS A 116 1.26 -8.16 -27.28
C LYS A 116 2.63 -8.21 -27.95
N SER A 117 3.34 -7.10 -27.97
CA SER A 117 4.69 -6.98 -28.54
C SER A 117 5.76 -7.81 -27.81
N LEU A 118 5.45 -8.30 -26.59
CA LEU A 118 6.35 -9.17 -25.82
C LEU A 118 6.24 -10.64 -26.23
N ILE A 119 5.10 -11.04 -26.81
CA ILE A 119 4.85 -12.44 -27.19
C ILE A 119 5.92 -12.94 -28.17
N GLY A 120 6.50 -14.10 -27.88
CA GLY A 120 7.59 -14.72 -28.64
C GLY A 120 8.99 -14.20 -28.30
N LYS A 121 9.13 -13.20 -27.44
CA LYS A 121 10.44 -12.65 -27.05
C LYS A 121 10.99 -13.35 -25.80
N ASP A 122 12.28 -13.61 -25.82
CA ASP A 122 13.04 -13.99 -24.63
C ASP A 122 13.38 -12.72 -23.83
N LEU A 123 12.89 -12.66 -22.60
CA LEU A 123 13.08 -11.53 -21.70
C LEU A 123 14.00 -11.84 -20.50
N GLY A 124 14.72 -12.96 -20.52
CA GLY A 124 15.59 -13.39 -19.42
C GLY A 124 16.74 -12.42 -19.11
N ALA A 125 17.22 -11.68 -20.10
CA ALA A 125 18.23 -10.65 -19.92
C ALA A 125 17.65 -9.25 -19.67
N THR A 126 16.32 -9.07 -19.78
CA THR A 126 15.65 -7.78 -19.64
C THR A 126 15.63 -7.34 -18.17
N THR A 127 16.03 -6.11 -17.93
CA THR A 127 15.98 -5.47 -16.62
C THR A 127 14.95 -4.34 -16.61
N ASP A 128 14.40 -4.07 -15.46
CA ASP A 128 13.69 -2.83 -15.21
C ASP A 128 14.66 -1.64 -15.00
N LYS A 129 14.13 -0.45 -14.71
CA LYS A 129 14.94 0.76 -14.46
C LYS A 129 15.84 0.67 -13.22
N ASN A 130 15.53 -0.24 -12.29
CA ASN A 130 16.32 -0.50 -11.09
C ASN A 130 17.34 -1.65 -11.29
N GLY A 131 17.42 -2.22 -12.50
CA GLY A 131 18.31 -3.33 -12.81
C GLY A 131 17.77 -4.72 -12.40
N VAL A 132 16.49 -4.82 -12.02
CA VAL A 132 15.87 -6.08 -11.63
C VAL A 132 15.55 -6.92 -12.87
N ARG A 133 16.10 -8.14 -12.94
CA ARG A 133 15.79 -9.14 -13.98
C ARG A 133 14.48 -9.86 -13.67
N TYR A 134 13.38 -9.12 -13.69
CA TYR A 134 12.09 -9.57 -13.15
C TYR A 134 11.55 -10.85 -13.79
N VAL A 135 11.72 -11.05 -15.11
CA VAL A 135 11.25 -12.29 -15.78
C VAL A 135 12.09 -13.49 -15.34
N ALA A 136 13.42 -13.34 -15.29
CA ALA A 136 14.31 -14.42 -14.86
C ALA A 136 14.06 -14.81 -13.39
N GLU A 137 13.82 -13.83 -12.52
CA GLU A 137 13.51 -14.09 -11.12
C GLU A 137 12.13 -14.75 -10.95
N LEU A 138 11.10 -14.28 -11.69
CA LEU A 138 9.77 -14.88 -11.67
C LEU A 138 9.81 -16.33 -12.19
N ASP A 139 10.56 -16.62 -13.26
CA ASP A 139 10.76 -17.97 -13.78
C ASP A 139 11.41 -18.88 -12.75
N ARG A 140 12.51 -18.41 -12.13
CA ARG A 140 13.18 -19.15 -11.07
C ARG A 140 12.26 -19.47 -9.89
N LEU A 141 11.46 -18.51 -9.45
CA LEU A 141 10.52 -18.69 -8.35
C LEU A 141 9.35 -19.60 -8.75
N ALA A 142 8.81 -19.43 -9.94
CA ALA A 142 7.71 -20.26 -10.44
C ALA A 142 8.06 -21.75 -10.51
N THR A 143 9.30 -22.08 -10.88
CA THR A 143 9.82 -23.46 -10.91
C THR A 143 10.12 -24.04 -9.52
N HIS A 144 10.15 -23.20 -8.46
CA HIS A 144 10.40 -23.60 -7.08
C HIS A 144 9.19 -23.43 -6.15
N GLY A 145 7.98 -23.49 -6.68
CA GLY A 145 6.74 -23.44 -5.90
C GLY A 145 6.10 -22.06 -5.79
N GLY A 146 6.56 -21.12 -6.59
CA GLY A 146 6.02 -19.76 -6.66
C GLY A 146 6.73 -18.75 -5.78
N GLY A 147 6.57 -17.46 -6.13
CA GLY A 147 7.19 -16.40 -5.34
C GLY A 147 6.90 -14.99 -5.88
N PHE A 148 7.32 -14.01 -5.09
CA PHE A 148 7.08 -12.58 -5.35
C PHE A 148 8.33 -11.88 -5.86
N VAL A 149 8.14 -10.93 -6.78
CA VAL A 149 9.19 -10.03 -7.25
C VAL A 149 8.61 -8.63 -7.36
N ASP A 150 9.33 -7.65 -6.82
CA ASP A 150 9.01 -6.23 -6.99
C ASP A 150 9.83 -5.67 -8.16
N PHE A 151 9.19 -5.04 -9.12
CA PHE A 151 9.83 -4.48 -10.30
C PHE A 151 9.05 -3.31 -10.87
N ILE A 152 9.73 -2.44 -11.61
CA ILE A 152 9.09 -1.34 -12.32
C ILE A 152 8.54 -1.82 -13.66
N PHE A 153 7.25 -1.53 -13.91
CA PHE A 153 6.59 -1.92 -15.15
C PHE A 153 5.60 -0.84 -15.63
N PRO A 154 5.47 -0.64 -16.96
CA PRO A 154 4.53 0.33 -17.49
C PRO A 154 3.07 0.01 -17.11
N LYS A 155 2.42 0.93 -16.40
CA LYS A 155 0.98 0.89 -16.14
C LYS A 155 0.24 1.60 -17.26
N PRO A 156 -0.79 1.01 -17.85
CA PRO A 156 -1.59 1.67 -18.90
C PRO A 156 -2.09 3.04 -18.44
N GLY A 157 -1.82 4.08 -19.25
CA GLY A 157 -2.24 5.46 -18.96
C GLY A 157 -1.44 6.22 -17.91
N LYS A 158 -0.46 5.58 -17.24
CA LYS A 158 0.28 6.23 -16.13
C LYS A 158 1.82 6.15 -16.26
N GLY A 159 2.34 5.30 -17.16
CA GLY A 159 3.78 5.08 -17.31
C GLY A 159 4.36 4.10 -16.30
N ASP A 160 5.64 4.26 -15.98
CA ASP A 160 6.40 3.32 -15.17
C ASP A 160 6.08 3.43 -13.68
N VAL A 161 5.56 2.34 -13.12
CA VAL A 161 5.13 2.24 -11.71
C VAL A 161 5.69 0.98 -11.10
N LEU A 162 5.99 1.01 -9.79
CA LEU A 162 6.38 -0.18 -9.05
C LEU A 162 5.22 -1.18 -9.03
N LYS A 163 5.51 -2.42 -9.44
CA LYS A 163 4.59 -3.53 -9.50
C LYS A 163 5.07 -4.66 -8.62
N LEU A 164 4.21 -5.14 -7.74
CA LEU A 164 4.40 -6.37 -6.99
C LEU A 164 3.88 -7.52 -7.87
N GLY A 165 4.77 -8.38 -8.35
CA GLY A 165 4.45 -9.56 -9.15
C GLY A 165 4.49 -10.84 -8.33
N TYR A 166 3.67 -11.81 -8.71
CA TYR A 166 3.72 -13.19 -8.25
C TYR A 166 3.62 -14.13 -9.42
N ALA A 167 4.38 -15.22 -9.39
CA ALA A 167 4.34 -16.26 -10.41
C ALA A 167 4.44 -17.66 -9.81
N GLU A 168 3.80 -18.64 -10.44
CA GLU A 168 3.94 -20.05 -10.15
C GLU A 168 3.78 -20.92 -11.40
N GLY A 169 4.28 -22.16 -11.36
CA GLY A 169 4.15 -23.11 -12.45
C GLY A 169 2.71 -23.56 -12.65
N ILE A 170 2.31 -23.79 -13.89
CA ILE A 170 1.05 -24.45 -14.23
C ILE A 170 1.30 -25.96 -14.19
N PRO A 171 0.70 -26.71 -13.23
CA PRO A 171 0.98 -28.14 -13.09
C PRO A 171 0.73 -28.95 -14.37
N GLY A 172 1.64 -29.86 -14.70
CA GLY A 172 1.53 -30.71 -15.89
C GLY A 172 1.81 -30.00 -17.23
N THR A 173 2.39 -28.79 -17.17
CA THR A 173 2.76 -28.03 -18.38
C THR A 173 4.19 -27.47 -18.26
N PRO A 174 4.83 -27.08 -19.38
CA PRO A 174 6.13 -26.39 -19.32
C PRO A 174 6.00 -24.87 -19.06
N PHE A 175 4.81 -24.38 -18.71
CA PHE A 175 4.49 -22.98 -18.56
C PHE A 175 4.36 -22.56 -17.11
N TRP A 176 4.64 -21.29 -16.83
CA TRP A 176 4.27 -20.63 -15.60
C TRP A 176 3.36 -19.43 -15.87
N ILE A 177 2.50 -19.15 -14.93
CA ILE A 177 1.56 -18.03 -14.94
C ILE A 177 1.91 -17.05 -13.85
N GLY A 178 1.81 -15.78 -14.17
CA GLY A 178 2.00 -14.73 -13.18
C GLY A 178 0.96 -13.62 -13.33
N THR A 179 0.86 -12.85 -12.26
CA THR A 179 0.11 -11.61 -12.23
C THR A 179 0.83 -10.60 -11.35
N GLY A 180 0.24 -9.40 -11.17
CA GLY A 180 0.77 -8.43 -10.22
C GLY A 180 -0.11 -7.21 -10.11
N VAL A 181 0.06 -6.52 -8.98
CA VAL A 181 -0.63 -5.27 -8.67
C VAL A 181 0.34 -4.09 -8.69
N TYR A 182 -0.13 -2.93 -9.10
CA TYR A 182 0.65 -1.70 -9.05
C TYR A 182 0.53 -1.07 -7.66
N ILE A 183 1.68 -0.75 -7.05
CA ILE A 183 1.75 -0.28 -5.66
C ILE A 183 1.30 1.19 -5.51
N ASP A 184 1.17 1.93 -6.62
CA ASP A 184 0.67 3.29 -6.60
C ASP A 184 -0.76 3.41 -6.01
N ASN A 185 -1.59 2.39 -6.16
CA ASN A 185 -2.92 2.35 -5.53
C ASN A 185 -2.81 2.28 -3.99
N VAL A 186 -1.82 1.54 -3.49
CA VAL A 186 -1.53 1.45 -2.05
C VAL A 186 -1.03 2.79 -1.51
N ASN A 187 -0.12 3.44 -2.22
CA ASN A 187 0.41 4.76 -1.85
C ASN A 187 -0.70 5.82 -1.86
N SER A 188 -1.60 5.79 -2.83
CA SER A 188 -2.75 6.72 -2.87
C SER A 188 -3.69 6.53 -1.68
N ALA A 189 -3.94 5.30 -1.24
CA ALA A 189 -4.73 5.02 -0.05
C ALA A 189 -4.04 5.50 1.23
N GLU A 190 -2.73 5.34 1.33
CA GLU A 190 -1.90 5.88 2.43
C GLU A 190 -1.98 7.41 2.50
N GLU A 191 -1.80 8.10 1.36
CA GLU A 191 -1.91 9.56 1.28
C GLU A 191 -3.30 10.06 1.71
N LEU A 192 -4.36 9.38 1.31
CA LEU A 192 -5.73 9.71 1.72
C LEU A 192 -5.92 9.55 3.22
N LEU A 193 -5.46 8.44 3.81
CA LEU A 193 -5.51 8.21 5.25
C LEU A 193 -4.73 9.28 6.00
N HIS A 194 -3.51 9.56 5.59
CA HIS A 194 -2.65 10.58 6.21
C HIS A 194 -3.28 11.98 6.15
N SER A 195 -3.86 12.36 5.01
CA SER A 195 -4.54 13.64 4.85
C SER A 195 -5.80 13.77 5.71
N ALA A 196 -6.60 12.70 5.79
CA ALA A 196 -7.79 12.66 6.63
C ALA A 196 -7.44 12.77 8.12
N MET A 197 -6.42 12.05 8.57
CA MET A 197 -5.95 12.11 9.97
C MET A 197 -5.36 13.48 10.32
N ASN A 198 -4.60 14.09 9.42
CA ASN A 198 -4.10 15.46 9.60
C ASN A 198 -5.21 16.50 9.66
N THR A 199 -6.31 16.30 8.92
CA THR A 199 -7.47 17.19 8.98
C THR A 199 -8.15 17.07 10.35
N LEU A 200 -8.38 15.86 10.85
CA LEU A 200 -8.94 15.62 12.18
C LEU A 200 -8.07 16.25 13.30
N LEU A 201 -6.74 16.14 13.17
CA LEU A 201 -5.81 16.80 14.10
C LEU A 201 -5.98 18.31 14.11
N ARG A 202 -6.00 18.95 12.95
CA ARG A 202 -6.16 20.41 12.84
C ARG A 202 -7.47 20.88 13.46
N ASP A 203 -8.54 20.13 13.22
CA ASP A 203 -9.86 20.49 13.76
C ASP A 203 -9.92 20.30 15.28
N SER A 204 -9.31 19.25 15.80
CA SER A 204 -9.14 19.03 17.24
C SER A 204 -8.31 20.14 17.91
N LEU A 205 -7.22 20.57 17.27
CA LEU A 205 -6.39 21.68 17.76
C LEU A 205 -7.16 23.02 17.73
N ARG A 206 -7.95 23.29 16.69
CA ARG A 206 -8.78 24.50 16.63
C ARG A 206 -9.82 24.50 17.73
N LEU A 207 -10.51 23.39 17.97
CA LEU A 207 -11.48 23.26 19.04
C LEU A 207 -10.81 23.46 20.40
N PHE A 208 -9.65 22.86 20.62
CA PHE A 208 -8.87 22.98 21.84
C PHE A 208 -8.46 24.43 22.11
N THR A 209 -7.97 25.15 21.08
CA THR A 209 -7.60 26.57 21.20
C THR A 209 -8.81 27.48 21.47
N LEU A 210 -9.98 27.19 20.87
CA LEU A 210 -11.20 27.92 21.13
C LEU A 210 -11.71 27.73 22.57
N ILE A 211 -11.75 26.49 23.04
CA ILE A 211 -12.12 26.20 24.44
C ILE A 211 -11.18 26.92 25.41
N PHE A 212 -9.90 26.89 25.13
CA PHE A 212 -8.90 27.57 25.96
C PHE A 212 -9.08 29.08 25.96
N ALA A 213 -9.30 29.71 24.80
CA ALA A 213 -9.56 31.14 24.68
C ALA A 213 -10.81 31.55 25.46
N THR A 214 -11.88 30.74 25.43
CA THR A 214 -13.11 31.01 26.20
C THR A 214 -12.88 30.91 27.71
N ILE A 215 -12.12 29.91 28.18
CA ILE A 215 -11.76 29.79 29.60
C ILE A 215 -10.97 31.01 30.07
N LEU A 216 -10.00 31.48 29.27
CA LEU A 216 -9.23 32.71 29.61
C LEU A 216 -10.12 33.94 29.69
N LEU A 217 -11.04 34.12 28.72
CA LEU A 217 -11.97 35.26 28.68
C LEU A 217 -12.87 35.29 29.95
N VAL A 218 -13.42 34.13 30.31
CA VAL A 218 -14.28 34.00 31.51
C VAL A 218 -13.50 34.17 32.79
N GLY A 219 -12.28 33.66 32.85
CA GLY A 219 -11.40 33.78 34.05
C GLY A 219 -10.83 35.18 34.26
N CYS A 220 -10.81 36.05 33.26
CA CYS A 220 -10.38 37.44 33.32
C CYS A 220 -11.48 38.43 33.69
N VAL A 221 -12.75 37.99 33.84
CA VAL A 221 -13.84 38.90 34.29
C VAL A 221 -13.61 39.22 35.75
N PRO A 222 -13.40 40.52 36.11
CA PRO A 222 -13.25 40.90 37.51
C PRO A 222 -14.55 40.62 38.26
N VAL A 223 -14.43 39.77 39.32
CA VAL A 223 -15.53 39.62 40.29
C VAL A 223 -15.59 40.95 41.07
N SER A 224 -16.53 41.81 40.76
CA SER A 224 -16.82 43.07 41.43
C SER A 224 -17.47 42.82 42.77
#